data_20d36bfdf98c73c5a4030e23405de9bb
#
_entry.id   20d36bfdf98c73c5a4030e23405de9bb
#
_cell.length_a   1.000
_cell.length_b   1.000
_cell.length_c   1.000
_cell.angle_alpha   90.00
_cell.angle_beta   90.00
_cell.angle_gamma   90.00
#
_symmetry.space_group_name_H-M   'P 1'
#
loop_
_entity.id
_entity.type
_entity.pdbx_description
1 polymer ?
#
loop_
_entity_poly.entity_id
_entity_poly.type
_entity_poly.pdbx_seq_one_letter_code
_entity_poly.pdbx_strand_id
1 'polypeptide(L)'
;MKKQLTFYFIRHGKTVWNTEGLMQGHGDSPLTEEGVNGAKKTGIALNHIPFVAAYSSVLKRTIATASHIIGERDIPLFITKV
;
A
#
# COMPACT_ATOMS: atom_id res chain seq x y z
N MET A 1 -18.78 -1.54 -26.80
CA MET A 1 -17.73 -0.82 -26.06
C MET A 1 -17.04 -1.74 -25.10
N LYS A 2 -15.75 -1.95 -25.25
CA LYS A 2 -14.98 -2.80 -24.32
C LYS A 2 -14.65 -2.02 -23.07
N LYS A 3 -15.05 -2.51 -21.91
CA LYS A 3 -14.62 -1.97 -20.63
C LYS A 3 -13.29 -2.62 -20.26
N GLN A 4 -12.30 -1.80 -19.97
CA GLN A 4 -11.02 -2.27 -19.49
C GLN A 4 -10.93 -2.01 -17.99
N LEU A 5 -10.55 -3.05 -17.24
CA LEU A 5 -10.20 -2.93 -15.83
C LEU A 5 -8.68 -3.07 -15.73
N THR A 6 -8.06 -2.06 -15.15
CA THR A 6 -6.62 -2.06 -14.93
C THR A 6 -6.35 -2.15 -13.44
N PHE A 7 -5.52 -3.12 -13.04
CA PHE A 7 -5.13 -3.32 -11.66
C PHE A 7 -3.65 -3.00 -11.48
N TYR A 8 -3.35 -2.29 -10.41
CA TYR A 8 -1.97 -2.01 -10.01
C TYR A 8 -1.68 -2.78 -8.72
N PHE A 9 -0.71 -3.67 -8.77
CA PHE A 9 -0.30 -4.47 -7.60
C PHE A 9 0.96 -3.84 -7.01
N ILE A 10 0.90 -3.50 -5.74
CA ILE A 10 1.98 -2.79 -5.06
C ILE A 10 2.36 -3.57 -3.81
N ARG A 11 3.66 -3.80 -3.65
CA ARG A 11 4.17 -4.42 -2.42
C ARG A 11 4.14 -3.40 -1.29
N HIS A 12 3.95 -3.89 -0.04
CA HIS A 12 4.05 -3.01 1.12
C HIS A 12 5.45 -2.41 1.23
N GLY A 13 5.55 -1.29 1.92
CA GLY A 13 6.83 -0.64 2.15
C GLY A 13 7.72 -1.46 3.09
N LYS A 14 8.98 -1.03 3.19
CA LYS A 14 9.95 -1.67 4.07
C LYS A 14 9.52 -1.53 5.52
N THR A 15 9.56 -2.63 6.26
CA THR A 15 9.18 -2.67 7.67
C THR A 15 10.42 -2.85 8.54
N VAL A 16 10.25 -2.65 9.85
CA VAL A 16 11.32 -2.88 10.83
C VAL A 16 11.83 -4.31 10.74
N TRP A 17 10.91 -5.29 10.64
CA TRP A 17 11.32 -6.70 10.54
C TRP A 17 12.06 -7.01 9.25
N ASN A 18 11.72 -6.36 8.14
CA ASN A 18 12.49 -6.51 6.89
C ASN A 18 13.93 -6.06 7.09
N THR A 19 14.13 -4.93 7.78
CA THR A 19 15.46 -4.40 8.07
C THR A 19 16.26 -5.34 8.95
N GLU A 20 15.63 -5.99 9.93
CA GLU A 20 16.27 -6.92 10.85
C GLU A 20 16.39 -8.34 10.27
N GLY A 21 15.88 -8.57 9.07
CA GLY A 21 15.93 -9.88 8.43
C GLY A 21 14.96 -10.89 9.02
N LEU A 22 13.95 -10.44 9.76
CA LEU A 22 12.97 -11.31 10.39
C LEU A 22 11.87 -11.70 9.42
N MET A 23 11.42 -12.95 9.50
CA MET A 23 10.27 -13.42 8.73
C MET A 23 8.99 -12.84 9.36
N GLN A 24 8.16 -12.24 8.53
CA GLN A 24 6.93 -11.63 9.03
C GLN A 24 5.77 -12.61 9.12
N GLY A 25 5.60 -13.50 8.14
CA GLY A 25 4.48 -14.44 8.14
C GLY A 25 3.17 -13.77 8.50
N HIS A 26 2.53 -14.22 9.58
CA HIS A 26 1.33 -13.59 10.14
C HIS A 26 1.65 -12.46 11.12
N GLY A 27 2.92 -12.26 11.44
CA GLY A 27 3.35 -11.16 12.28
C GLY A 27 3.25 -9.84 11.53
N ASP A 28 3.27 -8.77 12.27
CA ASP A 28 3.09 -7.44 11.71
C ASP A 28 4.05 -6.48 12.40
N SER A 29 4.85 -5.77 11.62
CA SER A 29 5.73 -4.74 12.15
C SER A 29 5.48 -3.43 11.42
N PRO A 30 5.75 -2.28 12.06
CA PRO A 30 5.48 -1.00 11.41
C PRO A 30 6.43 -0.76 10.24
N LEU A 31 6.02 0.11 9.33
CA LEU A 31 6.89 0.57 8.26
C LEU A 31 8.05 1.37 8.85
N THR A 32 9.22 1.25 8.24
CA THR A 32 10.34 2.15 8.52
C THR A 32 10.06 3.51 7.88
N GLU A 33 10.83 4.52 8.26
CA GLU A 33 10.78 5.83 7.61
C GLU A 33 11.02 5.68 6.10
N GLU A 34 11.96 4.83 5.71
CA GLU A 34 12.23 4.52 4.31
C GLU A 34 11.01 3.92 3.63
N GLY A 35 10.31 2.99 4.30
CA GLY A 35 9.08 2.39 3.79
C GLY A 35 7.96 3.39 3.61
N VAL A 36 7.79 4.30 4.57
CA VAL A 36 6.79 5.38 4.48
C VAL A 36 7.12 6.30 3.32
N ASN A 37 8.38 6.73 3.20
CA ASN A 37 8.80 7.62 2.13
C ASN A 37 8.64 6.95 0.75
N GLY A 38 8.93 5.66 0.64
CA GLY A 38 8.72 4.90 -0.58
C GLY A 38 7.25 4.87 -0.99
N ALA A 39 6.35 4.64 -0.03
CA ALA A 39 4.91 4.65 -0.29
C ALA A 39 4.44 6.03 -0.76
N LYS A 40 4.91 7.09 -0.12
CA LYS A 40 4.56 8.46 -0.55
C LYS A 40 5.07 8.77 -1.95
N LYS A 41 6.29 8.34 -2.29
CA LYS A 41 6.82 8.50 -3.66
C LYS A 41 5.98 7.74 -4.68
N THR A 42 5.56 6.53 -4.35
CA THR A 42 4.68 5.75 -5.20
C THR A 42 3.35 6.50 -5.44
N GLY A 43 2.79 7.07 -4.39
CA GLY A 43 1.57 7.87 -4.47
C GLY A 43 1.74 9.06 -5.42
N ILE A 44 2.86 9.75 -5.34
CA ILE A 44 3.17 10.86 -6.24
C ILE A 44 3.29 10.36 -7.68
N ALA A 45 3.98 9.26 -7.90
CA ALA A 45 4.15 8.68 -9.23
C ALA A 45 2.83 8.26 -9.86
N LEU A 46 1.85 7.87 -9.06
CA LEU A 46 0.54 7.41 -9.50
C LEU A 46 -0.55 8.48 -9.41
N ASN A 47 -0.20 9.71 -9.06
CA ASN A 47 -1.20 10.75 -8.78
C ASN A 47 -2.04 11.15 -9.99
N HIS A 48 -1.56 10.88 -11.20
CA HIS A 48 -2.27 11.20 -12.45
C HIS A 48 -3.25 10.10 -12.87
N ILE A 49 -3.26 8.98 -12.17
CA ILE A 49 -4.14 7.85 -12.50
C ILE A 49 -5.43 7.97 -11.69
N PRO A 50 -6.60 7.98 -12.34
CA PRO A 50 -7.88 8.16 -11.63
C PRO A 50 -8.37 6.83 -11.04
N PHE A 51 -7.79 6.42 -9.92
CA PHE A 51 -8.22 5.21 -9.24
C PHE A 51 -9.63 5.38 -8.65
N VAL A 52 -10.46 4.36 -8.80
CA VAL A 52 -11.82 4.36 -8.25
C VAL A 52 -11.89 3.70 -6.88
N ALA A 53 -10.93 2.83 -6.56
CA ALA A 53 -10.88 2.13 -5.29
C ALA A 53 -9.49 1.57 -5.05
N ALA A 54 -9.18 1.34 -3.78
CA ALA A 54 -7.97 0.64 -3.37
C ALA A 54 -8.35 -0.50 -2.42
N TYR A 55 -7.59 -1.56 -2.45
CA TYR A 55 -7.81 -2.74 -1.62
C TYR A 55 -6.52 -3.10 -0.90
N SER A 56 -6.64 -3.43 0.38
CA SER A 56 -5.51 -3.82 1.22
C SER A 56 -5.88 -5.04 2.04
N SER A 57 -4.89 -5.84 2.42
CA SER A 57 -5.07 -6.87 3.42
C SER A 57 -5.22 -6.22 4.80
N VAL A 58 -5.58 -7.04 5.83
CA VAL A 58 -5.80 -6.54 7.18
C VAL A 58 -4.51 -6.19 7.94
N LEU A 59 -3.34 -6.49 7.37
CA LEU A 59 -2.06 -6.23 8.04
C LEU A 59 -1.78 -4.74 8.12
N LYS A 60 -1.26 -4.29 9.25
CA LYS A 60 -0.95 -2.87 9.46
C LYS A 60 0.02 -2.32 8.43
N ARG A 61 1.04 -3.12 8.06
CA ARG A 61 2.02 -2.70 7.06
C ARG A 61 1.40 -2.43 5.69
N THR A 62 0.41 -3.23 5.28
CA THR A 62 -0.26 -3.05 3.99
C THR A 62 -1.25 -1.89 4.03
N ILE A 63 -1.99 -1.75 5.14
CA ILE A 63 -2.91 -0.62 5.34
C ILE A 63 -2.12 0.69 5.35
N ALA A 64 -1.01 0.74 6.08
CA ALA A 64 -0.18 1.94 6.15
C ALA A 64 0.40 2.29 4.78
N THR A 65 0.91 1.31 4.04
CA THR A 65 1.42 1.53 2.69
C THR A 65 0.34 2.11 1.78
N ALA A 66 -0.85 1.49 1.77
CA ALA A 66 -1.98 1.97 0.97
C ALA A 66 -2.38 3.39 1.35
N SER A 67 -2.46 3.69 2.65
CA SER A 67 -2.83 5.02 3.14
C SER A 67 -1.85 6.09 2.69
N HIS A 68 -0.56 5.80 2.73
CA HIS A 68 0.46 6.76 2.27
C HIS A 68 0.45 6.94 0.77
N ILE A 69 0.12 5.90 0.00
CA ILE A 69 -0.01 5.99 -1.45
C ILE A 69 -1.22 6.85 -1.82
N ILE A 70 -2.36 6.62 -1.17
CA ILE A 70 -3.59 7.39 -1.39
C ILE A 70 -3.39 8.85 -1.00
N GLY A 71 -2.72 9.10 0.14
CA GLY A 71 -2.50 10.45 0.65
C GLY A 71 -3.83 11.15 0.92
N GLU A 72 -3.98 12.34 0.38
CA GLU A 72 -5.20 13.16 0.56
C GLU A 72 -6.24 12.94 -0.53
N ARG A 73 -6.01 11.99 -1.43
CA ARG A 73 -6.96 11.72 -2.51
C ARG A 73 -8.21 11.05 -1.98
N ASP A 74 -9.33 11.32 -2.63
CA ASP A 74 -10.63 10.75 -2.28
C ASP A 74 -10.79 9.38 -2.96
N ILE A 75 -10.00 8.41 -2.51
CA ILE A 75 -10.03 7.04 -3.00
C ILE A 75 -10.47 6.15 -1.84
N PRO A 76 -11.60 5.43 -1.94
CA PRO A 76 -12.02 4.54 -0.85
C PRO A 76 -11.05 3.37 -0.73
N LEU A 77 -10.67 3.06 0.50
CA LEU A 77 -9.81 1.93 0.82
C LEU A 77 -10.63 0.82 1.45
N PHE A 78 -10.66 -0.33 0.80
CA PHE A 78 -11.35 -1.51 1.29
C PHE A 78 -10.32 -2.48 1.87
N ILE A 79 -10.58 -2.93 3.09
CA ILE A 79 -9.70 -3.86 3.79
C ILE A 79 -10.32 -5.24 3.74
N THR A 80 -9.58 -6.21 3.22
CA THR A 80 -10.09 -7.56 3.02
C THR A 80 -9.24 -8.57 3.78
N LYS A 81 -9.89 -9.58 4.33
CA LYS A 81 -9.19 -10.76 4.85
C LYS A 81 -8.81 -11.65 3.68
N VAL A 82 -7.59 -12.09 3.71
CA VAL A 82 -7.07 -13.02 2.71
C VAL A 82 -6.88 -14.37 3.36
#